data_361c1a78fce2fd349ed2ca6007b87203
#
_entry.id   361c1a78fce2fd349ed2ca6007b87203
#
_cell.length_a   1.000
_cell.length_b   1.000
_cell.length_c   1.000
_cell.angle_alpha   90.00
_cell.angle_beta   90.00
_cell.angle_gamma   90.00
#
_symmetry.space_group_name_H-M   'P 1'
#
loop_
_entity.id
_entity.type
_entity.pdbx_description
1 polymer ?
#
loop_
_entity_poly.entity_id
_entity_poly.type
_entity_poly.pdbx_seq_one_letter_code
_entity_poly.pdbx_strand_id
1 'polypeptide(L)'
;MRLIMFGTGPFAVPTFEALIQSPHEVVALFTRPIADSGKRRKTAENPTRDVAESAGLSVFDPMNVNDSESVEQLLKFEADLFVVCDYGQILSRDCLAASKL
;
A
#
# COMPACT_ATOMS: atom_id res chain seq x y z
N MET A 1 -2.55 -5.70 15.61
CA MET A 1 -3.07 -4.52 14.93
C MET A 1 -3.37 -4.84 13.48
N ARG A 2 -4.36 -4.17 12.95
CA ARG A 2 -4.63 -4.24 11.53
C ARG A 2 -3.84 -3.14 10.85
N LEU A 3 -3.04 -3.49 9.87
CA LEU A 3 -2.13 -2.55 9.21
C LEU A 3 -2.42 -2.46 7.72
N ILE A 4 -2.25 -1.27 7.16
CA ILE A 4 -2.22 -1.10 5.71
C ILE A 4 -0.83 -0.64 5.35
N MET A 5 -0.23 -1.29 4.36
CA MET A 5 1.10 -0.93 3.88
C MET A 5 0.97 -0.01 2.68
N PHE A 6 1.76 1.06 2.66
CA PHE A 6 1.86 1.96 1.52
C PHE A 6 3.29 1.90 1.04
N GLY A 7 3.52 1.32 -0.11
CA GLY A 7 4.89 1.19 -0.61
C GLY A 7 4.91 0.85 -2.08
N THR A 8 5.99 1.17 -2.75
CA THR A 8 6.13 0.91 -4.18
C THR A 8 7.50 0.36 -4.52
N GLY A 9 8.55 1.00 -4.08
CA GLY A 9 9.88 0.69 -4.53
C GLY A 9 10.56 -0.40 -3.71
N PRO A 10 11.78 -0.75 -4.10
CA PRO A 10 12.46 -1.88 -3.47
C PRO A 10 12.80 -1.65 -2.00
N PHE A 11 12.91 -0.40 -1.57
CA PHE A 11 13.20 -0.14 -0.16
C PHE A 11 12.03 -0.51 0.73
N ALA A 12 10.81 -0.60 0.18
CA ALA A 12 9.66 -0.99 0.98
C ALA A 12 9.57 -2.49 1.19
N VAL A 13 10.25 -3.28 0.38
CA VAL A 13 10.09 -4.73 0.41
C VAL A 13 10.50 -5.36 1.74
N PRO A 14 11.67 -5.07 2.30
CA PRO A 14 12.04 -5.70 3.57
C PRO A 14 11.07 -5.34 4.69
N THR A 15 10.62 -4.09 4.73
CA THR A 15 9.67 -3.66 5.75
C THR A 15 8.35 -4.39 5.57
N PHE A 16 7.87 -4.50 4.34
CA PHE A 16 6.61 -5.16 4.06
C PHE A 16 6.68 -6.64 4.42
N GLU A 17 7.76 -7.31 4.05
CA GLU A 17 7.91 -8.72 4.38
C GLU A 17 7.96 -8.94 5.88
N ALA A 18 8.65 -8.06 6.59
CA ALA A 18 8.71 -8.17 8.04
C ALA A 18 7.33 -7.99 8.67
N LEU A 19 6.53 -7.07 8.13
CA LEU A 19 5.19 -6.86 8.66
C LEU A 19 4.30 -8.05 8.41
N ILE A 20 4.39 -8.68 7.25
CA ILE A 20 3.59 -9.84 6.94
C ILE A 20 3.91 -11.00 7.89
N GLN A 21 5.17 -11.13 8.27
CA GLN A 21 5.57 -12.20 9.16
C GLN A 21 5.37 -11.86 10.63
N SER A 22 5.01 -10.64 10.95
CA SER A 22 4.80 -10.23 12.32
C SER A 22 3.46 -10.74 12.84
N PRO A 23 3.18 -10.62 14.14
CA PRO A 23 1.87 -10.99 14.67
C PRO A 23 0.75 -10.04 14.29
N HIS A 24 1.08 -8.93 13.63
CA HIS A 24 0.05 -7.99 13.18
C HIS A 24 -0.55 -8.46 11.87
N GLU A 25 -1.76 -8.01 11.58
CA GLU A 25 -2.45 -8.40 10.37
C GLU A 25 -2.32 -7.30 9.33
N VAL A 26 -1.63 -7.58 8.22
CA VAL A 26 -1.57 -6.64 7.11
C VAL A 26 -2.76 -6.94 6.22
N VAL A 27 -3.66 -5.97 6.05
CA VAL A 27 -4.91 -6.22 5.35
C VAL A 27 -4.89 -5.79 3.90
N ALA A 28 -3.99 -4.91 3.51
CA ALA A 28 -3.94 -4.43 2.13
C ALA A 28 -2.62 -3.73 1.84
N LEU A 29 -2.30 -3.63 0.56
CA LEU A 29 -1.19 -2.81 0.07
C LEU A 29 -1.77 -1.71 -0.80
N PHE A 30 -1.34 -0.47 -0.56
CA PHE A 30 -1.59 0.63 -1.47
C PHE A 30 -0.26 0.96 -2.13
N THR A 31 -0.23 1.01 -3.44
CA THR A 31 1.01 1.19 -4.19
C THR A 31 0.73 2.14 -5.35
N ARG A 32 1.76 2.60 -6.02
CA ARG A 32 1.57 3.46 -7.18
C ARG A 32 1.10 2.64 -8.37
N PRO A 33 0.31 3.24 -9.26
CA PRO A 33 -0.11 2.51 -10.45
C PRO A 33 1.07 2.18 -11.33
N ILE A 34 0.94 1.09 -12.06
CA ILE A 34 1.94 0.71 -13.02
C ILE A 34 1.88 1.69 -14.17
N ALA A 35 3.03 2.19 -14.59
CA ALA A 35 3.06 3.11 -15.67
C ALA A 35 2.71 2.40 -16.94
N ASP A 36 1.65 2.87 -17.58
CA ASP A 36 1.22 2.12 -18.67
C ASP A 36 2.07 2.27 -19.86
N SER A 37 2.72 3.31 -20.02
CA SER A 37 3.50 3.42 -21.19
C SER A 37 4.54 2.39 -21.20
N GLY A 38 4.79 1.89 -20.19
CA GLY A 38 5.84 1.11 -20.14
C GLY A 38 5.77 -0.02 -20.80
N LYS A 39 5.15 -0.23 -21.18
CA LYS A 39 5.10 -1.24 -21.85
C LYS A 39 6.12 -2.20 -21.59
N ARG A 40 7.10 -2.04 -21.18
CA ARG A 40 7.98 -2.97 -20.99
C ARG A 40 8.34 -3.11 -19.72
N ARG A 41 8.72 -3.44 -19.04
CA ARG A 41 9.22 -3.58 -17.83
C ARG A 41 8.32 -3.52 -16.88
N LYS A 42 7.34 -3.96 -16.79
CA LYS A 42 6.48 -3.78 -15.82
C LYS A 42 6.78 -4.48 -14.60
N THR A 43 7.11 -5.62 -14.60
CA THR A 43 7.21 -6.32 -13.33
C THR A 43 8.28 -5.79 -12.47
N ALA A 44 9.36 -5.44 -13.01
CA ALA A 44 10.44 -5.06 -12.16
C ALA A 44 10.19 -3.77 -11.46
N GLU A 45 9.12 -3.09 -11.79
CA GLU A 45 8.97 -1.80 -11.25
C GLU A 45 8.13 -1.73 -10.03
N ASN A 46 7.54 -2.80 -9.58
CA ASN A 46 6.72 -2.75 -8.39
C ASN A 46 6.90 -4.03 -7.60
N PRO A 47 8.03 -4.17 -6.92
CA PRO A 47 8.28 -5.38 -6.16
C PRO A 47 7.35 -5.56 -4.97
N THR A 48 6.78 -4.47 -4.43
CA THR A 48 5.84 -4.64 -3.33
C THR A 48 4.56 -5.31 -3.80
N ARG A 49 4.15 -5.05 -5.05
CA ARG A 49 2.97 -5.72 -5.58
C ARG A 49 3.20 -7.22 -5.64
N ASP A 50 4.39 -7.65 -6.04
CA ASP A 50 4.68 -9.08 -6.11
C ASP A 50 4.61 -9.71 -4.72
N VAL A 51 5.11 -9.03 -3.71
CA VAL A 51 5.06 -9.54 -2.33
C VAL A 51 3.62 -9.67 -1.88
N ALA A 52 2.79 -8.67 -2.15
CA ALA A 52 1.39 -8.70 -1.74
C ALA A 52 0.63 -9.81 -2.42
N GLU A 53 0.87 -10.00 -3.71
CA GLU A 53 0.16 -11.05 -4.44
C GLU A 53 0.56 -12.42 -3.95
N SER A 54 1.84 -12.61 -3.65
CA SER A 54 2.28 -13.89 -3.10
C SER A 54 1.66 -14.18 -1.75
N ALA A 55 1.37 -13.15 -0.97
CA ALA A 55 0.77 -13.32 0.34
C ALA A 55 -0.75 -13.33 0.31
N GLY A 56 -1.35 -13.18 -0.86
CA GLY A 56 -2.81 -13.18 -0.98
C GLY A 56 -3.49 -11.92 -0.49
N LEU A 57 -2.77 -10.80 -0.48
CA LEU A 57 -3.33 -9.55 0.02
C LEU A 57 -4.00 -8.76 -1.10
N SER A 58 -4.97 -7.94 -0.73
CA SER A 58 -5.59 -7.01 -1.68
C SER A 58 -4.62 -5.90 -2.03
N VAL A 59 -4.58 -5.53 -3.29
CA VAL A 59 -3.68 -4.49 -3.78
C VAL A 59 -4.51 -3.39 -4.41
N PHE A 60 -4.25 -2.15 -4.02
CA PHE A 60 -4.91 -0.97 -4.58
C PHE A 60 -3.85 -0.03 -5.13
N ASP A 61 -4.07 0.52 -6.31
CA ASP A 61 -3.08 1.40 -6.93
C ASP A 61 -3.74 2.66 -7.46
N PRO A 62 -4.32 3.48 -6.58
CA PRO A 62 -5.01 4.69 -7.03
C PRO A 62 -4.07 5.69 -7.65
N MET A 63 -4.54 6.39 -8.67
CA MET A 63 -3.78 7.47 -9.25
C MET A 63 -3.57 8.57 -8.23
N ASN A 64 -4.54 8.81 -7.38
CA ASN A 64 -4.44 9.81 -6.33
C ASN A 64 -5.02 9.22 -5.05
N VAL A 65 -4.16 8.86 -4.12
CA VAL A 65 -4.60 8.21 -2.89
C VAL A 65 -5.45 9.14 -2.03
N ASN A 66 -5.40 10.43 -2.31
CA ASN A 66 -6.13 11.40 -1.50
C ASN A 66 -7.53 11.69 -2.03
N ASP A 67 -7.96 11.05 -3.13
CA ASP A 67 -9.31 11.32 -3.61
C ASP A 67 -10.32 10.61 -2.72
N SER A 68 -11.58 11.01 -2.85
CA SER A 68 -12.60 10.53 -1.92
C SER A 68 -12.83 9.03 -2.02
N GLU A 69 -12.69 8.47 -3.21
CA GLU A 69 -12.89 7.04 -3.39
C GLU A 69 -11.81 6.25 -2.65
N SER A 70 -10.57 6.70 -2.74
CA SER A 70 -9.48 6.03 -2.04
C SER A 70 -9.63 6.14 -0.53
N VAL A 71 -10.02 7.33 -0.05
CA VAL A 71 -10.21 7.52 1.38
C VAL A 71 -11.32 6.62 1.89
N GLU A 72 -12.40 6.47 1.12
CA GLU A 72 -13.47 5.58 1.53
C GLU A 72 -13.00 4.12 1.61
N GLN A 73 -12.16 3.71 0.67
CA GLN A 73 -11.64 2.36 0.73
C GLN A 73 -10.77 2.16 1.96
N LEU A 74 -9.94 3.15 2.28
CA LEU A 74 -9.11 3.06 3.48
C LEU A 74 -9.95 2.94 4.74
N LEU A 75 -11.04 3.71 4.81
CA LEU A 75 -11.90 3.66 5.98
C LEU A 75 -12.54 2.29 6.15
N LYS A 76 -12.86 1.62 5.06
CA LYS A 76 -13.52 0.32 5.17
C LYS A 76 -12.64 -0.74 5.81
N PHE A 77 -11.34 -0.59 5.73
CA PHE A 77 -10.45 -1.58 6.34
C PHE A 77 -10.36 -1.42 7.86
N GLU A 78 -10.74 -0.26 8.39
CA GLU A 78 -10.67 -0.02 9.83
C GLU A 78 -9.29 -0.34 10.36
N ALA A 79 -8.28 0.15 9.69
CA ALA A 79 -6.91 -0.14 10.08
C ALA A 79 -6.52 0.64 11.32
N ASP A 80 -5.70 0.02 12.15
CA ASP A 80 -5.19 0.68 13.33
C ASP A 80 -4.04 1.62 12.97
N LEU A 81 -3.25 1.28 11.97
CA LEU A 81 -2.06 2.04 11.65
C LEU A 81 -1.72 1.89 10.18
N PHE A 82 -1.21 2.95 9.58
CA PHE A 82 -0.66 2.91 8.23
C PHE A 82 0.86 2.89 8.33
N VAL A 83 1.49 2.06 7.54
CA VAL A 83 2.96 2.02 7.45
C VAL A 83 3.32 2.51 6.06
N VAL A 84 4.05 3.61 5.98
CA VAL A 84 4.40 4.24 4.72
C VAL A 84 5.90 4.15 4.53
N CYS A 85 6.33 3.53 3.45
CA CYS A 85 7.73 3.37 3.16
C CYS A 85 7.91 3.34 1.65
N ASP A 86 8.60 4.35 1.11
CA ASP A 86 8.90 4.37 -0.34
C ASP A 86 7.63 4.28 -1.17
N TYR A 87 6.62 5.09 -0.84
CA TYR A 87 5.33 4.99 -1.51
C TYR A 87 5.25 5.84 -2.77
N GLY A 88 5.58 7.11 -2.69
CA GLY A 88 5.56 7.96 -3.85
C GLY A 88 4.43 8.98 -3.91
N GLN A 89 3.51 8.94 -2.98
CA GLN A 89 2.47 9.96 -2.87
C GLN A 89 2.45 10.47 -1.43
N ILE A 90 2.04 11.72 -1.27
CA ILE A 90 1.93 12.32 0.06
C ILE A 90 0.49 12.16 0.52
N LEU A 91 0.31 11.66 1.73
CA LEU A 91 -1.02 11.40 2.25
C LEU A 91 -1.60 12.68 2.85
N SER A 92 -2.82 13.00 2.47
CA SER A 92 -3.50 14.18 3.00
C SER A 92 -3.96 13.94 4.42
N ARG A 93 -4.40 15.00 5.07
CA ARG A 93 -4.93 14.89 6.42
C ARG A 93 -6.11 13.92 6.47
N ASP A 94 -7.03 14.01 5.51
CA ASP A 94 -8.19 13.12 5.50
C ASP A 94 -7.76 11.68 5.31
N CYS A 95 -6.78 11.44 4.45
CA CYS A 95 -6.27 10.11 4.24
C CYS A 95 -5.63 9.56 5.52
N LEU A 96 -4.81 10.37 6.19
CA LEU A 96 -4.16 9.93 7.41
C LEU A 96 -5.17 9.67 8.52
N ALA A 97 -6.26 10.43 8.55
CA ALA A 97 -7.26 10.26 9.58
C ALA A 97 -8.05 8.97 9.42
N ALA A 98 -7.89 8.27 8.30
CA ALA A 98 -8.59 7.00 8.12
C ALA A 98 -8.00 5.87 8.96
N SER A 99 -6.82 6.04 9.53
CA SER A 99 -6.32 5.06 10.48
C SER A 99 -6.72 5.47 11.89
N LYS A 100 -6.75 4.52 12.78
CA LYS A 100 -7.15 4.81 14.16
C LYS A 100 -6.03 5.45 14.97
N LEU A 101 -4.81 5.27 14.55
CA LEU A 101 -3.65 5.83 15.25
C LEU A 101 -2.88 6.90 14.40
#